data_7437a30f159e877c6b426fca255556b9
#
_entry.id   7437a30f159e877c6b426fca255556b9
#
_cell.length_a   1.000
_cell.length_b   1.000
_cell.length_c   1.000
_cell.angle_alpha   90.00
_cell.angle_beta   90.00
_cell.angle_gamma   90.00
#
_symmetry.space_group_name_H-M   'P 1'
#
loop_
_entity.id
_entity.type
_entity.pdbx_description
1 polymer ?
#
loop_
_entity_poly.entity_id
_entity_poly.type
_entity_poly.pdbx_seq_one_letter_code
_entity_poly.pdbx_strand_id
1 'polypeptide(L)'
;VLPSPWTVAVILGLSVIFWAGTAVGQGGPEQANPGQLNPGQIVSGQAVPGHAVPVQVAPEQAFSGQTDPHGEIAWRIRILEAVAVAGPNVTLGEIAEPVGNMPPETWQSLAGRELWPSPAETGRPMNVARHKLKDQLRRALGPELEALCIIPGAMVIQRGGRVVPEAELQQILVKTLTPEMSALPGEASLSGVRLPPYIFLGHSGQTVSIEAVNKLAPGRVPLRISVLDLDKSVVRRITGSAFLDVWVTVPAAKEPVNRGDVLTPDKIMFVRKNLAYVRGELWDGIGGPHRLKRAVGAEQVIYLSDLDQVPLITKGAQVTLVYERGVVRLEVPAQAMADGASGQLLSVRNLQSKSVVKATVHDSRTVMVN
;
A
#
# COMPACT_ATOMS: atom_id res chain seq x y z
N VAL A 1 28.58 -15.05 7.98
CA VAL A 1 28.31 -13.63 7.70
C VAL A 1 26.80 -13.47 7.80
N LEU A 2 26.33 -12.82 8.84
CA LEU A 2 24.91 -12.62 9.16
C LEU A 2 24.28 -11.61 8.17
N PRO A 3 23.04 -11.85 7.70
CA PRO A 3 22.32 -10.86 6.89
C PRO A 3 21.82 -9.72 7.79
N SER A 4 21.94 -8.49 7.30
CA SER A 4 21.44 -7.27 7.93
C SER A 4 19.92 -7.26 8.03
N PRO A 5 19.31 -6.66 9.07
CA PRO A 5 17.87 -6.58 9.22
C PRO A 5 17.30 -5.57 8.22
N TRP A 6 16.41 -6.00 7.34
CA TRP A 6 15.60 -5.18 6.46
C TRP A 6 14.59 -4.38 7.30
N THR A 7 14.72 -3.08 7.27
CA THR A 7 13.79 -2.17 7.96
C THR A 7 12.51 -2.08 7.13
N VAL A 8 11.42 -2.63 7.64
CA VAL A 8 10.09 -2.49 7.05
C VAL A 8 9.56 -1.09 7.39
N ALA A 9 9.52 -0.21 6.42
CA ALA A 9 8.87 1.09 6.55
C ALA A 9 7.40 0.95 6.15
N VAL A 10 6.50 0.96 7.14
CA VAL A 10 5.05 1.08 6.90
C VAL A 10 4.76 2.57 6.73
N ILE A 11 4.67 3.02 5.49
CA ILE A 11 4.29 4.42 5.19
C ILE A 11 2.78 4.46 4.99
N LEU A 12 2.07 4.87 6.03
CA LEU A 12 0.73 5.42 5.89
C LEU A 12 0.88 6.86 5.42
N GLY A 13 0.38 7.17 4.24
CA GLY A 13 0.30 8.54 3.74
C GLY A 13 -0.67 9.39 4.55
N LEU A 14 -0.30 9.74 5.76
CA LEU A 14 -0.90 10.80 6.56
C LEU A 14 0.04 12.00 6.47
N SER A 15 -0.34 12.97 5.65
CA SER A 15 0.33 14.29 5.63
C SER A 15 -0.03 15.02 6.92
N VAL A 16 0.79 14.86 7.95
CA VAL A 16 0.76 15.74 9.12
C VAL A 16 1.73 16.89 8.83
N ILE A 17 1.18 18.05 8.52
CA ILE A 17 1.94 19.31 8.40
C ILE A 17 2.31 19.76 9.82
N PHE A 18 3.55 19.55 10.23
CA PHE A 18 4.12 20.24 11.39
C PHE A 18 4.57 21.64 10.99
N TRP A 19 3.90 22.65 11.52
CA TRP A 19 4.36 24.03 11.51
C TRP A 19 5.34 24.22 12.69
N ALA A 20 6.61 24.37 12.38
CA ALA A 20 7.60 24.90 13.34
C ALA A 20 7.99 26.30 12.86
N GLY A 21 7.52 27.31 13.59
CA GLY A 21 7.93 28.67 13.40
C GLY A 21 9.30 28.90 14.04
N THR A 22 10.17 29.62 13.32
CA THR A 22 11.23 30.44 13.94
C THR A 22 11.46 31.69 13.08
N ALA A 23 11.54 32.78 13.78
CA ALA A 23 11.62 34.14 13.28
C ALA A 23 13.06 34.62 13.05
N VAL A 24 13.14 35.78 12.34
CA VAL A 24 14.13 36.88 12.42
C VAL A 24 15.33 36.85 11.48
N GLY A 25 15.42 37.93 10.67
CA GLY A 25 16.66 38.42 10.06
C GLY A 25 16.44 39.40 8.91
N GLN A 26 16.62 40.67 9.19
CA GLN A 26 16.48 41.88 8.37
C GLN A 26 17.50 41.98 7.21
N GLY A 27 17.15 42.69 6.14
CA GLY A 27 18.05 43.24 5.14
C GLY A 27 17.33 43.71 3.88
N GLY A 28 17.08 44.97 3.72
CA GLY A 28 16.52 45.61 2.52
C GLY A 28 17.63 46.14 1.59
N PRO A 29 17.38 47.10 0.69
CA PRO A 29 16.77 46.88 -0.63
C PRO A 29 17.71 47.29 -1.77
N GLU A 30 17.52 46.78 -3.00
CA GLU A 30 18.04 47.46 -4.17
C GLU A 30 17.11 47.32 -5.39
N GLN A 31 16.89 48.49 -5.99
CA GLN A 31 16.04 48.81 -7.14
C GLN A 31 16.72 48.36 -8.46
N ALA A 32 15.96 47.95 -9.44
CA ALA A 32 16.09 48.46 -10.81
C ALA A 32 14.98 48.00 -11.75
N ASN A 33 14.53 48.89 -12.52
CA ASN A 33 13.33 49.05 -13.33
C ASN A 33 13.53 48.56 -14.82
N PRO A 34 12.54 48.75 -15.69
CA PRO A 34 12.02 47.75 -16.63
C PRO A 34 12.40 48.01 -18.09
N GLY A 35 12.15 47.02 -18.96
CA GLY A 35 12.38 47.22 -20.41
C GLY A 35 11.78 46.16 -21.32
N GLN A 36 10.63 46.50 -21.86
CA GLN A 36 10.16 46.32 -23.25
C GLN A 36 9.95 44.95 -23.88
N LEU A 37 8.69 44.80 -24.23
CA LEU A 37 8.01 44.08 -25.31
C LEU A 37 8.78 43.89 -26.63
N ASN A 38 8.68 42.73 -27.30
CA ASN A 38 8.04 42.66 -28.60
C ASN A 38 7.74 41.21 -29.09
N PRO A 39 6.79 41.04 -30.00
CA PRO A 39 6.09 39.79 -30.25
C PRO A 39 6.51 39.11 -31.55
N GLY A 40 6.20 37.77 -31.61
CA GLY A 40 6.00 37.12 -32.90
C GLY A 40 7.07 36.12 -33.31
N GLN A 41 6.76 34.86 -33.15
CA GLN A 41 6.91 33.90 -34.25
C GLN A 41 6.21 32.57 -33.89
N ILE A 42 5.22 32.27 -34.72
CA ILE A 42 4.54 30.99 -34.82
C ILE A 42 5.52 30.01 -35.49
N VAL A 43 5.81 28.90 -34.83
CA VAL A 43 6.29 27.68 -35.51
C VAL A 43 5.49 26.48 -35.01
N SER A 44 4.79 25.93 -35.96
CA SER A 44 4.01 24.70 -35.91
C SER A 44 4.87 23.46 -35.62
N GLY A 45 4.31 22.52 -34.87
CA GLY A 45 4.50 21.12 -35.20
C GLY A 45 5.31 20.28 -34.25
N GLN A 46 4.69 19.50 -33.50
CA GLN A 46 4.74 18.01 -33.46
C GLN A 46 4.33 17.51 -32.07
N ALA A 47 3.29 16.69 -32.10
CA ALA A 47 2.80 15.97 -30.96
C ALA A 47 3.82 14.93 -30.49
N VAL A 48 4.14 14.92 -29.21
CA VAL A 48 4.83 13.83 -28.52
C VAL A 48 3.85 13.23 -27.53
N PRO A 49 3.60 11.91 -27.58
CA PRO A 49 2.61 11.26 -26.72
C PRO A 49 3.17 10.94 -25.33
N GLY A 50 2.35 11.18 -24.32
CA GLY A 50 2.30 10.36 -23.13
C GLY A 50 3.19 10.72 -21.95
N HIS A 51 2.99 11.87 -21.35
CA HIS A 51 3.28 12.01 -19.91
C HIS A 51 1.95 11.94 -19.15
N ALA A 52 1.82 10.87 -18.38
CA ALA A 52 0.75 10.76 -17.39
C ALA A 52 0.96 11.90 -16.37
N VAL A 53 0.09 12.89 -16.46
CA VAL A 53 -0.03 13.95 -15.45
C VAL A 53 -0.50 13.25 -14.18
N PRO A 54 0.19 13.40 -13.03
CA PRO A 54 -0.38 12.96 -11.77
C PRO A 54 -1.66 13.74 -11.55
N VAL A 55 -2.77 13.03 -11.40
CA VAL A 55 -4.03 13.62 -10.95
C VAL A 55 -3.74 14.19 -9.57
N GLN A 56 -3.52 15.48 -9.51
CA GLN A 56 -3.60 16.23 -8.28
C GLN A 56 -5.07 16.13 -7.83
N VAL A 57 -5.30 15.30 -6.83
CA VAL A 57 -6.50 15.40 -6.01
C VAL A 57 -6.43 16.82 -5.45
N ALA A 58 -7.36 17.66 -5.89
CA ALA A 58 -7.48 19.00 -5.38
C ALA A 58 -7.50 18.92 -3.84
N PRO A 59 -6.67 19.70 -3.13
CA PRO A 59 -6.77 19.76 -1.69
C PRO A 59 -8.21 20.17 -1.39
N GLU A 60 -8.88 19.40 -0.55
CA GLU A 60 -10.13 19.74 0.10
C GLU A 60 -10.03 21.24 0.47
N GLN A 61 -10.91 22.06 -0.07
CA GLN A 61 -10.85 23.51 0.08
C GLN A 61 -10.71 23.81 1.56
N ALA A 62 -9.51 24.18 1.97
CA ALA A 62 -9.29 24.75 3.28
C ALA A 62 -10.25 25.92 3.40
N PHE A 63 -11.22 25.80 4.27
CA PHE A 63 -12.19 26.83 4.57
C PHE A 63 -11.40 28.06 5.03
N SER A 64 -11.19 29.03 4.13
CA SER A 64 -10.70 30.35 4.49
C SER A 64 -11.78 30.95 5.38
N GLY A 65 -11.55 30.93 6.68
CA GLY A 65 -12.42 31.58 7.64
C GLY A 65 -12.64 33.01 7.20
N GLN A 66 -13.90 33.37 6.97
CA GLN A 66 -14.27 34.76 6.88
C GLN A 66 -13.83 35.39 8.19
N THR A 67 -12.82 36.23 8.14
CA THR A 67 -12.47 37.15 9.22
C THR A 67 -13.57 38.17 9.28
N ASP A 68 -14.22 38.30 10.43
CA ASP A 68 -15.07 39.45 10.76
C ASP A 68 -14.24 40.72 10.64
N PRO A 69 -14.88 41.89 10.39
CA PRO A 69 -14.18 43.18 10.26
C PRO A 69 -13.34 43.58 11.48
N HIS A 70 -13.33 42.80 12.54
CA HIS A 70 -12.52 42.94 13.75
C HIS A 70 -11.42 41.91 13.92
N GLY A 71 -11.13 41.04 12.91
CA GLY A 71 -9.99 40.13 12.93
C GLY A 71 -10.13 38.89 13.82
N GLU A 72 -11.29 38.63 14.41
CA GLU A 72 -11.57 37.41 15.16
C GLU A 72 -11.99 36.28 14.21
N ILE A 73 -11.32 35.16 14.28
CA ILE A 73 -11.69 33.95 13.52
C ILE A 73 -13.01 33.45 14.08
N ALA A 74 -14.08 33.57 13.29
CA ALA A 74 -15.40 33.10 13.68
C ALA A 74 -15.33 31.58 13.96
N TRP A 75 -15.75 31.18 15.15
CA TRP A 75 -15.90 29.77 15.51
C TRP A 75 -17.23 29.21 14.98
N ARG A 76 -17.27 27.89 14.80
CA ARG A 76 -18.47 27.14 14.38
C ARG A 76 -18.61 25.87 15.22
N ILE A 77 -19.76 25.25 15.10
CA ILE A 77 -20.09 23.97 15.75
C ILE A 77 -20.28 22.94 14.66
N ARG A 78 -19.42 21.93 14.60
CA ARG A 78 -19.56 20.82 13.65
C ARG A 78 -20.41 19.74 14.28
N ILE A 79 -21.53 19.40 13.64
CA ILE A 79 -22.37 18.26 14.05
C ILE A 79 -21.77 16.98 13.43
N LEU A 80 -21.60 15.95 14.24
CA LEU A 80 -21.02 14.67 13.83
C LEU A 80 -22.04 13.85 13.03
N GLU A 81 -21.54 13.06 12.08
CA GLU A 81 -22.37 12.20 11.23
C GLU A 81 -22.85 10.93 11.96
N ALA A 82 -22.09 10.46 12.94
CA ALA A 82 -22.40 9.25 13.69
C ALA A 82 -22.06 9.45 15.18
N VAL A 83 -23.02 9.18 16.05
CA VAL A 83 -22.87 9.44 17.47
C VAL A 83 -23.53 8.34 18.31
N ALA A 84 -22.92 8.02 19.46
CA ALA A 84 -23.50 7.19 20.49
C ALA A 84 -23.75 8.08 21.74
N VAL A 85 -24.98 8.10 22.22
CA VAL A 85 -25.40 8.93 23.36
C VAL A 85 -25.66 8.04 24.58
N ALA A 86 -25.27 8.48 25.75
CA ALA A 86 -25.37 7.67 26.96
C ALA A 86 -26.65 7.95 27.73
N GLY A 87 -27.09 9.22 27.81
CA GLY A 87 -28.18 9.69 28.64
C GLY A 87 -29.57 9.51 28.03
N PRO A 88 -30.61 9.84 28.84
CA PRO A 88 -32.01 9.89 28.37
C PRO A 88 -32.24 11.05 27.38
N ASN A 89 -31.46 12.10 27.47
CA ASN A 89 -31.49 13.25 26.57
C ASN A 89 -30.15 13.35 25.84
N VAL A 90 -30.21 13.78 24.59
CA VAL A 90 -29.03 14.09 23.75
C VAL A 90 -28.48 15.44 24.17
N THR A 91 -27.19 15.53 24.45
CA THR A 91 -26.51 16.79 24.74
C THR A 91 -25.72 17.27 23.52
N LEU A 92 -25.48 18.58 23.43
CA LEU A 92 -24.72 19.15 22.33
C LEU A 92 -23.28 18.59 22.28
N GLY A 93 -22.66 18.41 23.44
CA GLY A 93 -21.29 17.87 23.53
C GLY A 93 -21.15 16.41 23.07
N GLU A 94 -22.25 15.61 23.07
CA GLU A 94 -22.23 14.24 22.55
C GLU A 94 -22.31 14.19 21.01
N ILE A 95 -22.96 15.20 20.38
CA ILE A 95 -23.23 15.19 18.93
C ILE A 95 -22.42 16.19 18.14
N ALA A 96 -21.63 17.05 18.79
CA ALA A 96 -20.93 18.13 18.13
C ALA A 96 -19.53 18.36 18.69
N GLU A 97 -18.72 19.03 17.91
CA GLU A 97 -17.39 19.52 18.28
C GLU A 97 -17.20 20.99 17.86
N PRO A 98 -16.40 21.76 18.61
CA PRO A 98 -16.07 23.12 18.25
C PRO A 98 -15.06 23.15 17.11
N VAL A 99 -15.21 24.11 16.18
CA VAL A 99 -14.30 24.33 15.05
C VAL A 99 -13.89 25.81 15.04
N GLY A 100 -12.59 26.07 14.88
CA GLY A 100 -12.03 27.43 14.96
C GLY A 100 -11.63 27.80 16.40
N ASN A 101 -11.57 29.12 16.68
CA ASN A 101 -11.11 29.63 17.98
C ASN A 101 -12.26 29.79 18.99
N MET A 102 -13.02 28.74 19.25
CA MET A 102 -14.04 28.78 20.31
C MET A 102 -13.37 28.76 21.69
N PRO A 103 -13.68 29.73 22.58
CA PRO A 103 -13.18 29.70 23.95
C PRO A 103 -13.63 28.43 24.67
N PRO A 104 -12.75 27.74 25.40
CA PRO A 104 -13.10 26.49 26.12
C PRO A 104 -14.28 26.65 27.08
N GLU A 105 -14.38 27.78 27.76
CA GLU A 105 -15.48 28.10 28.67
C GLU A 105 -16.84 28.19 27.93
N THR A 106 -16.83 28.82 26.74
CA THR A 106 -18.01 28.90 25.88
C THR A 106 -18.45 27.53 25.43
N TRP A 107 -17.49 26.67 24.99
CA TRP A 107 -17.81 25.30 24.62
C TRP A 107 -18.36 24.50 25.79
N GLN A 108 -17.77 24.56 26.97
CA GLN A 108 -18.26 23.83 28.15
C GLN A 108 -19.69 24.23 28.51
N SER A 109 -20.05 25.53 28.43
CA SER A 109 -21.41 25.99 28.68
C SER A 109 -22.42 25.51 27.65
N LEU A 110 -22.00 25.36 26.38
CA LEU A 110 -22.85 24.89 25.29
C LEU A 110 -22.94 23.35 25.26
N ALA A 111 -21.86 22.66 25.50
CA ALA A 111 -21.78 21.20 25.44
C ALA A 111 -22.76 20.48 26.36
N GLY A 112 -23.03 21.04 27.55
CA GLY A 112 -23.99 20.53 28.52
C GLY A 112 -25.46 20.76 28.16
N ARG A 113 -25.79 21.52 27.09
CA ARG A 113 -27.19 21.77 26.73
C ARG A 113 -27.89 20.52 26.25
N GLU A 114 -29.01 20.21 26.87
CA GLU A 114 -29.90 19.15 26.43
C GLU A 114 -30.69 19.63 25.20
N LEU A 115 -30.78 18.78 24.19
CA LEU A 115 -31.38 19.11 22.91
C LEU A 115 -32.73 18.44 22.68
N TRP A 116 -32.77 17.11 22.74
CA TRP A 116 -34.00 16.31 22.58
C TRP A 116 -33.83 14.92 23.23
N PRO A 117 -34.94 14.18 23.47
CA PRO A 117 -34.87 12.83 24.04
C PRO A 117 -34.06 11.88 23.15
N SER A 118 -33.22 11.04 23.78
CA SER A 118 -32.46 10.01 23.10
C SER A 118 -33.38 8.95 22.48
N PRO A 119 -32.91 8.16 21.47
CA PRO A 119 -33.67 7.04 20.93
C PRO A 119 -34.14 6.10 22.04
N ALA A 120 -35.38 5.62 21.93
CA ALA A 120 -35.98 4.74 22.96
C ALA A 120 -35.24 3.39 23.02
N GLU A 121 -34.84 2.83 21.87
CA GLU A 121 -34.16 1.55 21.78
C GLU A 121 -32.65 1.72 21.96
N THR A 122 -32.08 0.97 22.90
CA THR A 122 -30.63 0.93 23.15
C THR A 122 -29.94 0.01 22.12
N GLY A 123 -28.76 0.41 21.64
CA GLY A 123 -27.94 -0.40 20.72
C GLY A 123 -28.45 -0.43 19.28
N ARG A 124 -29.51 0.32 18.96
CA ARG A 124 -30.05 0.40 17.60
C ARG A 124 -29.84 1.77 16.98
N PRO A 125 -29.06 1.86 15.90
CA PRO A 125 -28.83 3.12 15.19
C PRO A 125 -30.10 3.64 14.52
N MET A 126 -30.36 4.94 14.63
CA MET A 126 -31.47 5.65 13.98
C MET A 126 -30.93 6.77 13.12
N ASN A 127 -31.43 6.86 11.89
CA ASN A 127 -31.03 7.94 10.96
C ASN A 127 -31.91 9.18 11.18
N VAL A 128 -31.27 10.34 11.33
CA VAL A 128 -31.90 11.65 11.42
C VAL A 128 -31.54 12.46 10.19
N ALA A 129 -32.50 12.69 9.31
CA ALA A 129 -32.29 13.47 8.09
C ALA A 129 -31.96 14.94 8.42
N ARG A 130 -31.17 15.60 7.56
CA ARG A 130 -30.66 16.97 7.74
C ARG A 130 -31.74 17.98 8.12
N HIS A 131 -32.90 17.97 7.47
CA HIS A 131 -33.99 18.91 7.76
C HIS A 131 -34.51 18.74 9.19
N LYS A 132 -34.70 17.49 9.62
CA LYS A 132 -35.16 17.14 10.98
C LYS A 132 -34.13 17.57 12.05
N LEU A 133 -32.86 17.31 11.75
CA LEU A 133 -31.74 17.70 12.61
C LEU A 133 -31.65 19.22 12.74
N LYS A 134 -31.78 19.95 11.62
CA LYS A 134 -31.79 21.40 11.60
C LYS A 134 -32.94 21.98 12.42
N ASP A 135 -34.15 21.45 12.27
CA ASP A 135 -35.32 21.86 13.04
C ASP A 135 -35.18 21.61 14.54
N GLN A 136 -34.60 20.47 14.91
CA GLN A 136 -34.32 20.15 16.31
C GLN A 136 -33.27 21.09 16.92
N LEU A 137 -32.17 21.32 16.23
CA LEU A 137 -31.12 22.23 16.66
C LEU A 137 -31.67 23.67 16.82
N ARG A 138 -32.46 24.14 15.86
CA ARG A 138 -33.07 25.48 15.92
C ARG A 138 -34.00 25.62 17.11
N ARG A 139 -34.78 24.62 17.46
CA ARG A 139 -35.67 24.64 18.65
C ARG A 139 -34.87 24.65 19.95
N ALA A 140 -33.78 23.88 20.03
CA ALA A 140 -33.01 23.71 21.25
C ALA A 140 -31.99 24.83 21.49
N LEU A 141 -31.34 25.31 20.44
CA LEU A 141 -30.23 26.27 20.51
C LEU A 141 -30.66 27.72 20.13
N GLY A 142 -31.77 27.85 19.40
CA GLY A 142 -32.18 29.11 18.79
C GLY A 142 -31.58 29.33 17.39
N PRO A 143 -32.11 30.31 16.61
CA PRO A 143 -31.73 30.54 15.24
C PRO A 143 -30.29 31.05 15.09
N GLU A 144 -29.75 31.78 16.05
CA GLU A 144 -28.39 32.35 16.01
C GLU A 144 -27.32 31.27 16.12
N LEU A 145 -27.43 30.37 17.09
CA LEU A 145 -26.49 29.25 17.27
C LEU A 145 -26.66 28.17 16.19
N GLU A 146 -27.91 27.92 15.74
CA GLU A 146 -28.15 27.02 14.60
C GLU A 146 -27.43 27.48 13.34
N ALA A 147 -27.40 28.80 13.07
CA ALA A 147 -26.66 29.32 11.90
C ALA A 147 -25.15 29.10 11.96
N LEU A 148 -24.58 28.92 13.14
CA LEU A 148 -23.17 28.58 13.34
C LEU A 148 -22.89 27.08 13.22
N CYS A 149 -23.94 26.23 13.13
CA CYS A 149 -23.79 24.81 13.03
C CYS A 149 -23.47 24.36 11.60
N ILE A 150 -22.42 23.57 11.45
CA ILE A 150 -22.11 22.82 10.23
C ILE A 150 -22.86 21.48 10.31
N ILE A 151 -23.99 21.39 9.59
CA ILE A 151 -24.92 20.27 9.69
C ILE A 151 -24.67 19.28 8.54
N PRO A 152 -24.40 17.98 8.83
CA PRO A 152 -24.20 16.96 7.80
C PRO A 152 -25.48 16.66 7.01
N GLY A 153 -25.35 15.92 5.91
CA GLY A 153 -26.50 15.49 5.10
C GLY A 153 -27.50 14.60 5.86
N ALA A 154 -26.99 13.80 6.77
CA ALA A 154 -27.74 12.99 7.73
C ALA A 154 -26.85 12.73 8.95
N MET A 155 -27.46 12.47 10.08
CA MET A 155 -26.80 12.00 11.31
C MET A 155 -27.36 10.66 11.71
N VAL A 156 -26.50 9.73 12.06
CA VAL A 156 -26.92 8.45 12.65
C VAL A 156 -26.65 8.50 14.16
N ILE A 157 -27.69 8.32 14.95
CA ILE A 157 -27.62 8.38 16.41
C ILE A 157 -28.02 7.02 17.01
N GLN A 158 -27.29 6.57 18.00
CA GLN A 158 -27.59 5.36 18.76
C GLN A 158 -27.57 5.68 20.25
N ARG A 159 -28.48 5.11 20.99
CA ARG A 159 -28.42 5.15 22.46
C ARG A 159 -27.62 3.97 22.98
N GLY A 160 -26.61 4.26 23.82
CA GLY A 160 -25.68 3.25 24.36
C GLY A 160 -24.66 2.74 23.32
N GLY A 161 -23.74 1.92 23.80
CA GLY A 161 -22.64 1.42 22.99
C GLY A 161 -21.60 2.50 22.65
N ARG A 162 -20.96 2.36 21.47
CA ARG A 162 -20.02 3.39 20.97
C ARG A 162 -19.94 3.39 19.44
N VAL A 163 -19.40 4.45 18.88
CA VAL A 163 -19.03 4.57 17.48
C VAL A 163 -17.54 4.32 17.34
N VAL A 164 -17.16 3.50 16.35
CA VAL A 164 -15.78 3.30 15.91
C VAL A 164 -15.61 4.09 14.62
N PRO A 165 -14.89 5.21 14.61
CA PRO A 165 -14.66 6.02 13.41
C PRO A 165 -13.66 5.36 12.46
N GLU A 166 -13.63 5.80 11.20
CA GLU A 166 -12.72 5.27 10.18
C GLU A 166 -11.25 5.30 10.62
N ALA A 167 -10.81 6.36 11.30
CA ALA A 167 -9.44 6.49 11.80
C ALA A 167 -9.05 5.34 12.76
N GLU A 168 -9.96 4.93 13.65
CA GLU A 168 -9.75 3.78 14.54
C GLU A 168 -9.74 2.46 13.75
N LEU A 169 -10.62 2.33 12.74
CA LEU A 169 -10.62 1.17 11.85
C LEU A 169 -9.31 1.05 11.07
N GLN A 170 -8.76 2.15 10.60
CA GLN A 170 -7.45 2.17 9.94
C GLN A 170 -6.33 1.71 10.89
N GLN A 171 -6.35 2.14 12.15
CA GLN A 171 -5.37 1.68 13.15
C GLN A 171 -5.47 0.17 13.40
N ILE A 172 -6.69 -0.35 13.52
CA ILE A 172 -6.93 -1.79 13.67
C ILE A 172 -6.40 -2.55 12.45
N LEU A 173 -6.69 -2.06 11.23
CA LEU A 173 -6.22 -2.64 9.98
C LEU A 173 -4.70 -2.73 9.94
N VAL A 174 -4.02 -1.63 10.21
CA VAL A 174 -2.54 -1.58 10.22
C VAL A 174 -1.98 -2.55 11.22
N LYS A 175 -2.47 -2.53 12.46
CA LYS A 175 -2.02 -3.44 13.52
C LYS A 175 -2.18 -4.91 13.14
N THR A 176 -3.27 -5.24 12.46
CA THR A 176 -3.56 -6.63 12.08
C THR A 176 -2.72 -7.10 10.89
N LEU A 177 -2.55 -6.26 9.86
CA LEU A 177 -1.87 -6.68 8.61
C LEU A 177 -0.35 -6.50 8.63
N THR A 178 0.20 -5.65 9.51
CA THR A 178 1.65 -5.42 9.58
C THR A 178 2.48 -6.71 9.71
N PRO A 179 2.14 -7.68 10.58
CA PRO A 179 2.92 -8.92 10.69
C PRO A 179 2.95 -9.72 9.39
N GLU A 180 1.81 -9.81 8.68
CA GLU A 180 1.72 -10.53 7.42
C GLU A 180 2.45 -9.79 6.29
N MET A 181 2.37 -8.46 6.26
CA MET A 181 3.09 -7.62 5.30
C MET A 181 4.60 -7.74 5.47
N SER A 182 5.09 -7.86 6.70
CA SER A 182 6.52 -8.02 7.00
C SER A 182 7.10 -9.34 6.49
N ALA A 183 6.27 -10.33 6.22
CA ALA A 183 6.69 -11.61 5.65
C ALA A 183 6.79 -11.59 4.11
N LEU A 184 6.37 -10.49 3.46
CA LEU A 184 6.43 -10.34 2.01
C LEU A 184 7.84 -9.93 1.55
N PRO A 185 8.25 -10.30 0.34
CA PRO A 185 9.52 -9.87 -0.22
C PRO A 185 9.47 -8.37 -0.56
N GLY A 186 10.44 -7.59 -0.07
CA GLY A 186 10.57 -6.17 -0.39
C GLY A 186 9.78 -5.22 0.51
N GLU A 187 9.51 -4.02 0.00
CA GLU A 187 8.81 -2.96 0.73
C GLU A 187 7.30 -3.04 0.49
N ALA A 188 6.55 -3.37 1.52
CA ALA A 188 5.09 -3.48 1.46
C ALA A 188 4.41 -2.23 2.05
N SER A 189 3.39 -1.71 1.35
CA SER A 189 2.56 -0.60 1.83
C SER A 189 1.11 -0.77 1.41
N LEU A 190 0.18 -0.22 2.20
CA LEU A 190 -1.24 -0.20 1.87
C LEU A 190 -1.61 1.16 1.28
N SER A 191 -2.35 1.12 0.17
CA SER A 191 -2.92 2.29 -0.48
C SER A 191 -4.39 2.05 -0.82
N GLY A 192 -5.13 3.10 -1.20
CA GLY A 192 -6.52 2.97 -1.63
C GLY A 192 -7.43 2.24 -0.64
N VAL A 193 -7.20 2.43 0.66
CA VAL A 193 -7.99 1.81 1.73
C VAL A 193 -9.42 2.32 1.66
N ARG A 194 -10.39 1.39 1.60
CA ARG A 194 -11.82 1.67 1.61
C ARG A 194 -12.46 0.94 2.76
N LEU A 195 -12.77 1.68 3.80
CA LEU A 195 -13.46 1.23 5.01
C LEU A 195 -14.77 2.00 5.14
N PRO A 196 -15.73 1.51 5.93
CA PRO A 196 -16.89 2.30 6.29
C PRO A 196 -16.46 3.53 7.10
N PRO A 197 -17.12 4.69 6.96
CA PRO A 197 -16.75 5.91 7.69
C PRO A 197 -16.91 5.74 9.22
N TYR A 198 -17.76 4.85 9.63
CA TYR A 198 -17.98 4.49 11.05
C TYR A 198 -18.66 3.13 11.19
N ILE A 199 -18.52 2.55 12.39
CA ILE A 199 -19.23 1.32 12.80
C ILE A 199 -19.84 1.56 14.18
N PHE A 200 -21.12 1.25 14.32
CA PHE A 200 -21.77 1.23 15.61
C PHE A 200 -21.58 -0.11 16.32
N LEU A 201 -21.20 -0.05 17.58
CA LEU A 201 -21.21 -1.16 18.53
C LEU A 201 -22.41 -1.00 19.44
N GLY A 202 -23.19 -2.07 19.61
CA GLY A 202 -24.43 -2.02 20.40
C GLY A 202 -24.21 -1.87 21.90
N HIS A 203 -23.06 -2.35 22.39
CA HIS A 203 -22.65 -2.23 23.80
C HIS A 203 -21.12 -2.24 23.93
N SER A 204 -20.61 -1.86 25.10
CA SER A 204 -19.18 -1.69 25.38
C SER A 204 -18.33 -2.95 25.27
N GLY A 205 -18.97 -4.14 25.36
CA GLY A 205 -18.27 -5.42 25.23
C GLY A 205 -18.01 -5.86 23.79
N GLN A 206 -18.63 -5.22 22.81
CA GLN A 206 -18.38 -5.51 21.40
C GLN A 206 -17.05 -4.95 20.94
N THR A 207 -16.41 -5.68 20.03
CA THR A 207 -15.13 -5.31 19.43
C THR A 207 -15.18 -5.42 17.91
N VAL A 208 -14.26 -4.72 17.23
CA VAL A 208 -14.08 -4.82 15.77
C VAL A 208 -12.81 -5.60 15.46
N SER A 209 -12.93 -6.59 14.58
CA SER A 209 -11.80 -7.30 13.98
C SER A 209 -11.79 -7.02 12.48
N ILE A 210 -10.60 -6.79 11.93
CA ILE A 210 -10.41 -6.60 10.49
C ILE A 210 -9.37 -7.62 10.05
N GLU A 211 -9.69 -8.38 9.00
CA GLU A 211 -8.80 -9.39 8.43
C GLU A 211 -8.84 -9.37 6.91
N ALA A 212 -7.77 -9.80 6.26
CA ALA A 212 -7.79 -10.08 4.84
C ALA A 212 -8.61 -11.35 4.58
N VAL A 213 -9.47 -11.33 3.54
CA VAL A 213 -10.30 -12.50 3.20
C VAL A 213 -9.45 -13.67 2.70
N ASN A 214 -8.36 -13.34 2.00
CA ASN A 214 -7.43 -14.31 1.43
C ASN A 214 -6.02 -14.03 1.97
N LYS A 215 -5.09 -14.97 1.74
CA LYS A 215 -3.66 -14.74 1.97
C LYS A 215 -3.23 -13.44 1.27
N LEU A 216 -2.45 -12.61 1.96
CA LEU A 216 -1.95 -11.36 1.40
C LEU A 216 -1.13 -11.61 0.12
N ALA A 217 -1.52 -10.92 -0.94
CA ALA A 217 -0.83 -10.90 -2.21
C ALA A 217 -0.82 -9.48 -2.76
N PRO A 218 0.21 -9.09 -3.54
CA PRO A 218 0.26 -7.78 -4.18
C PRO A 218 -0.99 -7.49 -5.02
N GLY A 219 -1.50 -6.26 -4.93
CA GLY A 219 -2.71 -5.84 -5.63
C GLY A 219 -3.90 -5.64 -4.70
N ARG A 220 -5.12 -5.86 -5.23
CA ARG A 220 -6.35 -5.64 -4.46
C ARG A 220 -6.53 -6.70 -3.37
N VAL A 221 -6.66 -6.25 -2.12
CA VAL A 221 -6.90 -7.07 -0.93
C VAL A 221 -8.33 -6.83 -0.45
N PRO A 222 -9.24 -7.80 -0.58
CA PRO A 222 -10.56 -7.74 0.03
C PRO A 222 -10.42 -7.91 1.55
N LEU A 223 -11.13 -7.04 2.29
CA LEU A 223 -11.12 -7.02 3.75
C LEU A 223 -12.48 -7.48 4.30
N ARG A 224 -12.42 -8.24 5.37
CA ARG A 224 -13.57 -8.62 6.20
C ARG A 224 -13.48 -7.88 7.52
N ILE A 225 -14.51 -7.09 7.81
CA ILE A 225 -14.65 -6.36 9.05
C ILE A 225 -15.75 -7.05 9.83
N SER A 226 -15.44 -7.59 10.99
CA SER A 226 -16.37 -8.31 11.83
C SER A 226 -16.59 -7.56 13.14
N VAL A 227 -17.85 -7.33 13.50
CA VAL A 227 -18.23 -6.91 14.85
C VAL A 227 -18.42 -8.18 15.68
N LEU A 228 -17.66 -8.32 16.74
CA LEU A 228 -17.62 -9.47 17.61
C LEU A 228 -18.26 -9.14 18.94
N ASP A 229 -19.04 -10.06 19.49
CA ASP A 229 -19.57 -9.98 20.86
C ASP A 229 -18.53 -10.48 21.88
N LEU A 230 -18.89 -10.43 23.17
CA LEU A 230 -18.06 -10.89 24.31
C LEU A 230 -17.63 -12.36 24.17
N ASP A 231 -18.50 -13.20 23.65
CA ASP A 231 -18.25 -14.62 23.38
C ASP A 231 -17.49 -14.88 22.06
N LYS A 232 -17.03 -13.79 21.39
CA LYS A 232 -16.41 -13.82 20.07
C LYS A 232 -17.34 -14.28 18.93
N SER A 233 -18.63 -14.39 19.17
CA SER A 233 -19.59 -14.61 18.08
C SER A 233 -19.66 -13.38 17.17
N VAL A 234 -19.89 -13.63 15.87
CA VAL A 234 -19.96 -12.56 14.87
C VAL A 234 -21.38 -12.01 14.83
N VAL A 235 -21.54 -10.78 15.31
CA VAL A 235 -22.81 -10.05 15.29
C VAL A 235 -23.10 -9.49 13.89
N ARG A 236 -22.08 -8.94 13.23
CA ARG A 236 -22.21 -8.31 11.90
C ARG A 236 -20.92 -8.42 11.12
N ARG A 237 -21.05 -8.60 9.80
CA ARG A 237 -19.94 -8.56 8.85
C ARG A 237 -20.12 -7.40 7.88
N ILE A 238 -19.03 -6.71 7.61
CA ILE A 238 -18.94 -5.60 6.68
C ILE A 238 -17.74 -5.87 5.77
N THR A 239 -17.81 -5.48 4.52
CA THR A 239 -16.71 -5.64 3.58
C THR A 239 -15.96 -4.33 3.40
N GLY A 240 -14.67 -4.43 3.26
CA GLY A 240 -13.78 -3.32 2.89
C GLY A 240 -12.81 -3.78 1.81
N SER A 241 -11.92 -2.91 1.42
CA SER A 241 -10.81 -3.25 0.53
C SER A 241 -9.62 -2.33 0.74
N ALA A 242 -8.44 -2.84 0.43
CA ALA A 242 -7.21 -2.07 0.34
C ALA A 242 -6.45 -2.49 -0.93
N PHE A 243 -5.46 -1.72 -1.30
CA PHE A 243 -4.51 -2.10 -2.33
C PHE A 243 -3.13 -2.27 -1.70
N LEU A 244 -2.53 -3.44 -1.90
CA LEU A 244 -1.22 -3.79 -1.36
C LEU A 244 -0.16 -3.57 -2.44
N ASP A 245 0.64 -2.55 -2.25
CA ASP A 245 1.82 -2.26 -3.03
C ASP A 245 3.01 -2.99 -2.43
N VAL A 246 3.70 -3.81 -3.24
CA VAL A 246 4.92 -4.51 -2.83
C VAL A 246 6.02 -4.18 -3.82
N TRP A 247 6.97 -3.37 -3.39
CA TRP A 247 8.08 -2.91 -4.20
C TRP A 247 9.29 -3.78 -3.99
N VAL A 248 9.81 -4.32 -5.10
CA VAL A 248 11.01 -5.16 -5.12
C VAL A 248 12.01 -4.65 -6.16
N THR A 249 13.27 -4.94 -5.94
CA THR A 249 14.33 -4.73 -6.92
C THR A 249 14.52 -5.99 -7.72
N VAL A 250 14.36 -5.91 -9.04
CA VAL A 250 14.36 -7.06 -9.95
C VAL A 250 15.30 -6.85 -11.11
N PRO A 251 15.88 -7.91 -11.69
CA PRO A 251 16.70 -7.82 -12.88
C PRO A 251 15.89 -7.37 -14.10
N ALA A 252 16.45 -6.47 -14.88
CA ALA A 252 15.93 -5.98 -16.14
C ALA A 252 17.07 -5.90 -17.17
N ALA A 253 16.73 -5.90 -18.44
CA ALA A 253 17.72 -5.70 -19.50
C ALA A 253 18.20 -4.25 -19.51
N LYS A 254 19.51 -4.02 -19.48
CA LYS A 254 20.11 -2.68 -19.57
C LYS A 254 19.99 -2.09 -20.99
N GLU A 255 20.05 -2.94 -21.98
CA GLU A 255 19.93 -2.65 -23.40
C GLU A 255 19.04 -3.70 -24.07
N PRO A 256 18.54 -3.48 -25.29
CA PRO A 256 17.77 -4.51 -26.00
C PRO A 256 18.62 -5.77 -26.22
N VAL A 257 18.13 -6.93 -25.77
CA VAL A 257 18.78 -8.24 -25.92
C VAL A 257 17.92 -9.12 -26.83
N ASN A 258 18.52 -9.72 -27.85
CA ASN A 258 17.80 -10.50 -28.84
C ASN A 258 17.53 -11.92 -28.34
N ARG A 259 16.61 -12.61 -29.02
CA ARG A 259 16.38 -14.04 -28.85
C ARG A 259 17.66 -14.82 -29.18
N GLY A 260 18.03 -15.72 -28.30
CA GLY A 260 19.20 -16.58 -28.45
C GLY A 260 20.49 -15.99 -27.89
N ASP A 261 20.52 -14.70 -27.59
CA ASP A 261 21.68 -14.09 -26.95
C ASP A 261 21.87 -14.59 -25.52
N VAL A 262 23.14 -14.75 -25.14
CA VAL A 262 23.50 -15.08 -23.76
C VAL A 262 23.39 -13.81 -22.90
N LEU A 263 22.74 -13.98 -21.77
CA LEU A 263 22.56 -12.92 -20.77
C LEU A 263 23.82 -12.83 -19.91
N THR A 264 24.62 -11.82 -20.14
CA THR A 264 25.84 -11.53 -19.37
C THR A 264 25.57 -10.44 -18.31
N PRO A 265 26.33 -10.38 -17.21
CA PRO A 265 26.09 -9.41 -16.12
C PRO A 265 26.10 -7.95 -16.56
N ASP A 266 26.89 -7.61 -17.58
CA ASP A 266 26.97 -6.25 -18.16
C ASP A 266 25.68 -5.81 -18.88
N LYS A 267 24.86 -6.77 -19.33
CA LYS A 267 23.55 -6.54 -19.96
C LYS A 267 22.40 -6.45 -18.98
N ILE A 268 22.65 -6.66 -17.69
CA ILE A 268 21.65 -6.66 -16.64
C ILE A 268 21.75 -5.37 -15.82
N MET A 269 20.59 -4.80 -15.51
CA MET A 269 20.43 -3.74 -14.52
C MET A 269 19.35 -4.14 -13.52
N PHE A 270 19.36 -3.51 -12.35
CA PHE A 270 18.33 -3.73 -11.34
C PHE A 270 17.38 -2.54 -11.32
N VAL A 271 16.08 -2.81 -11.42
CA VAL A 271 15.01 -1.80 -11.42
C VAL A 271 14.01 -2.08 -10.30
N ARG A 272 13.48 -1.01 -9.70
CA ARG A 272 12.43 -1.12 -8.68
C ARG A 272 11.08 -1.27 -9.37
N LYS A 273 10.36 -2.36 -9.08
CA LYS A 273 9.03 -2.65 -9.65
C LYS A 273 8.04 -3.03 -8.55
N ASN A 274 6.80 -2.62 -8.77
CA ASN A 274 5.70 -3.01 -7.90
C ASN A 274 5.11 -4.34 -8.38
N LEU A 275 5.15 -5.35 -7.51
CA LEU A 275 4.66 -6.71 -7.81
C LEU A 275 3.17 -6.76 -8.15
N ALA A 276 2.37 -5.78 -7.71
CA ALA A 276 0.95 -5.70 -8.07
C ALA A 276 0.70 -5.60 -9.58
N TYR A 277 1.68 -5.12 -10.35
CA TYR A 277 1.61 -4.94 -11.80
C TYR A 277 2.51 -5.90 -12.59
N VAL A 278 3.23 -6.79 -11.89
CA VAL A 278 4.10 -7.78 -12.52
C VAL A 278 3.29 -9.06 -12.79
N ARG A 279 3.43 -9.60 -14.01
CA ARG A 279 2.77 -10.83 -14.42
C ARG A 279 3.82 -11.88 -14.73
N GLY A 280 3.82 -12.97 -13.99
CA GLY A 280 4.75 -14.07 -14.17
C GLY A 280 5.81 -14.14 -13.08
N GLU A 281 6.56 -15.23 -13.10
CA GLU A 281 7.62 -15.52 -12.14
C GLU A 281 8.87 -14.73 -12.51
N LEU A 282 9.36 -13.93 -11.57
CA LEU A 282 10.55 -13.10 -11.75
C LEU A 282 11.80 -13.96 -11.62
N TRP A 283 12.78 -13.69 -12.47
CA TRP A 283 14.12 -14.21 -12.26
C TRP A 283 14.79 -13.46 -11.11
N ASP A 284 15.54 -14.17 -10.29
CA ASP A 284 16.23 -13.61 -9.12
C ASP A 284 17.61 -13.01 -9.44
N GLY A 285 18.05 -13.12 -10.69
CA GLY A 285 19.39 -12.71 -11.12
C GLY A 285 20.50 -13.72 -10.82
N ILE A 286 20.14 -14.88 -10.29
CA ILE A 286 21.07 -15.93 -9.86
C ILE A 286 21.02 -17.12 -10.85
N GLY A 287 22.09 -17.85 -10.92
CA GLY A 287 22.21 -19.09 -11.69
C GLY A 287 23.24 -18.99 -12.81
N GLY A 288 23.45 -20.12 -13.49
CA GLY A 288 24.45 -20.25 -14.57
C GLY A 288 24.11 -19.43 -15.80
N PRO A 289 24.92 -19.50 -16.87
CA PRO A 289 24.66 -18.71 -18.04
C PRO A 289 23.28 -19.05 -18.63
N HIS A 290 22.48 -18.02 -18.82
CA HIS A 290 21.15 -18.10 -19.41
C HIS A 290 21.14 -17.51 -20.82
N ARG A 291 20.29 -18.03 -21.68
CA ARG A 291 20.01 -17.55 -23.02
C ARG A 291 18.56 -17.11 -23.09
N LEU A 292 18.28 -16.00 -23.79
CA LEU A 292 16.90 -15.54 -23.93
C LEU A 292 16.11 -16.37 -24.93
N LYS A 293 14.90 -16.82 -24.53
CA LYS A 293 13.93 -17.48 -25.42
C LYS A 293 13.21 -16.51 -26.34
N ARG A 294 13.11 -15.25 -25.95
CA ARG A 294 12.51 -14.14 -26.72
C ARG A 294 13.35 -12.88 -26.57
N ALA A 295 13.18 -11.94 -27.47
CA ALA A 295 13.78 -10.63 -27.31
C ALA A 295 13.20 -9.87 -26.12
N VAL A 296 14.06 -9.16 -25.37
CA VAL A 296 13.71 -8.32 -24.23
C VAL A 296 14.22 -6.92 -24.51
N GLY A 297 13.35 -5.92 -24.42
CA GLY A 297 13.71 -4.52 -24.65
C GLY A 297 14.48 -3.92 -23.48
N ALA A 298 15.08 -2.75 -23.71
CA ALA A 298 15.73 -2.00 -22.63
C ALA A 298 14.77 -1.71 -21.48
N GLU A 299 15.25 -1.78 -20.23
CA GLU A 299 14.51 -1.58 -18.99
C GLU A 299 13.33 -2.56 -18.75
N GLN A 300 13.16 -3.54 -19.62
CA GLN A 300 12.18 -4.59 -19.42
C GLN A 300 12.66 -5.62 -18.41
N VAL A 301 11.75 -5.99 -17.50
CA VAL A 301 11.98 -7.03 -16.50
C VAL A 301 12.18 -8.38 -17.18
N ILE A 302 13.15 -9.14 -16.69
CA ILE A 302 13.45 -10.47 -17.17
C ILE A 302 12.68 -11.48 -16.30
N TYR A 303 11.82 -12.27 -16.93
CA TYR A 303 11.06 -13.31 -16.26
C TYR A 303 11.77 -14.68 -16.38
N LEU A 304 11.53 -15.55 -15.43
CA LEU A 304 12.08 -16.89 -15.47
C LEU A 304 11.66 -17.66 -16.74
N SER A 305 10.44 -17.39 -17.24
CA SER A 305 9.94 -17.93 -18.50
C SER A 305 10.70 -17.48 -19.74
N ASP A 306 11.39 -16.34 -19.66
CA ASP A 306 12.18 -15.78 -20.78
C ASP A 306 13.55 -16.44 -20.91
N LEU A 307 13.96 -17.22 -19.92
CA LEU A 307 15.28 -17.78 -19.79
C LEU A 307 15.33 -19.26 -20.19
N ASP A 308 16.41 -19.61 -20.87
CA ASP A 308 16.81 -20.96 -21.16
C ASP A 308 18.22 -21.18 -20.62
N GLN A 309 18.46 -22.29 -19.99
CA GLN A 309 19.81 -22.60 -19.48
C GLN A 309 20.73 -22.91 -20.65
N VAL A 310 21.90 -22.28 -20.67
CA VAL A 310 22.94 -22.62 -21.65
C VAL A 310 23.56 -23.95 -21.21
N PRO A 311 23.57 -24.97 -22.08
CA PRO A 311 24.20 -26.22 -21.72
C PRO A 311 25.71 -26.02 -21.53
N LEU A 312 26.24 -26.45 -20.39
CA LEU A 312 27.68 -26.47 -20.11
C LEU A 312 28.37 -27.59 -20.83
N ILE A 313 27.65 -28.69 -21.04
CA ILE A 313 28.14 -29.91 -21.74
C ILE A 313 27.22 -30.13 -22.93
N THR A 314 27.81 -30.24 -24.13
CA THR A 314 27.08 -30.60 -25.36
C THR A 314 27.11 -32.09 -25.62
N LYS A 315 26.10 -32.61 -26.31
CA LYS A 315 26.05 -33.99 -26.75
C LYS A 315 27.31 -34.35 -27.51
N GLY A 316 27.94 -35.47 -27.15
CA GLY A 316 29.18 -35.93 -27.77
C GLY A 316 30.46 -35.41 -27.10
N ALA A 317 30.37 -34.42 -26.23
CA ALA A 317 31.54 -33.89 -25.52
C ALA A 317 32.16 -34.97 -24.60
N GLN A 318 33.50 -34.96 -24.52
CA GLN A 318 34.22 -35.78 -23.55
C GLN A 318 34.24 -35.09 -22.21
N VAL A 319 33.88 -35.82 -21.16
CA VAL A 319 33.78 -35.35 -19.79
C VAL A 319 34.42 -36.34 -18.82
N THR A 320 34.82 -35.85 -17.66
CA THR A 320 35.29 -36.67 -16.56
C THR A 320 34.11 -37.07 -15.68
N LEU A 321 33.81 -38.35 -15.60
CA LEU A 321 32.83 -38.89 -14.68
C LEU A 321 33.50 -39.12 -13.35
N VAL A 322 33.04 -38.39 -12.32
CA VAL A 322 33.57 -38.48 -10.95
C VAL A 322 32.54 -39.17 -10.07
N TYR A 323 33.02 -40.18 -9.34
CA TYR A 323 32.29 -40.80 -8.24
C TYR A 323 33.04 -40.51 -6.93
N GLU A 324 32.37 -39.94 -5.97
CA GLU A 324 32.93 -39.56 -4.67
C GLU A 324 32.08 -40.13 -3.54
N ARG A 325 32.70 -40.95 -2.69
CA ARG A 325 32.04 -41.51 -1.50
C ARG A 325 33.03 -41.66 -0.36
N GLY A 326 32.91 -40.79 0.63
CA GLY A 326 33.81 -40.73 1.76
C GLY A 326 35.26 -40.43 1.31
N VAL A 327 36.17 -41.32 1.55
CA VAL A 327 37.60 -41.17 1.16
C VAL A 327 37.92 -41.73 -0.26
N VAL A 328 36.92 -42.29 -0.94
CA VAL A 328 37.11 -42.87 -2.28
C VAL A 328 36.64 -41.87 -3.32
N ARG A 329 37.57 -41.48 -4.20
CA ARG A 329 37.29 -40.70 -5.41
C ARG A 329 37.78 -41.46 -6.65
N LEU A 330 36.86 -41.72 -7.56
CA LEU A 330 37.14 -42.36 -8.83
C LEU A 330 36.84 -41.42 -9.98
N GLU A 331 37.75 -41.31 -10.92
CA GLU A 331 37.59 -40.51 -12.14
C GLU A 331 37.77 -41.37 -13.37
N VAL A 332 36.82 -41.32 -14.28
CA VAL A 332 36.87 -42.06 -15.53
C VAL A 332 36.44 -41.18 -16.73
N PRO A 333 37.09 -41.34 -17.88
CA PRO A 333 36.66 -40.62 -19.07
C PRO A 333 35.31 -41.15 -19.56
N ALA A 334 34.41 -40.21 -19.88
CA ALA A 334 33.07 -40.53 -20.39
C ALA A 334 32.68 -39.59 -21.53
N GLN A 335 31.64 -39.94 -22.25
CA GLN A 335 31.07 -39.12 -23.33
C GLN A 335 29.63 -38.76 -22.99
N ALA A 336 29.29 -37.47 -23.11
CA ALA A 336 27.93 -37.00 -22.91
C ALA A 336 26.99 -37.49 -24.03
N MET A 337 25.83 -38.03 -23.66
CA MET A 337 24.84 -38.54 -24.61
C MET A 337 23.76 -37.51 -24.98
N ALA A 338 23.67 -36.41 -24.24
CA ALA A 338 22.76 -35.29 -24.48
C ALA A 338 23.42 -33.99 -24.03
N ASP A 339 22.77 -32.85 -24.31
CA ASP A 339 23.17 -31.60 -23.74
C ASP A 339 22.80 -31.52 -22.27
N GLY A 340 23.62 -30.86 -21.44
CA GLY A 340 23.39 -30.75 -20.03
C GLY A 340 23.81 -29.40 -19.47
N ALA A 341 22.91 -28.74 -18.74
CA ALA A 341 23.18 -27.52 -17.97
C ALA A 341 23.69 -27.85 -16.56
N SER A 342 24.23 -26.86 -15.86
CA SER A 342 24.73 -27.02 -14.49
C SER A 342 23.63 -27.61 -13.56
N GLY A 343 23.98 -28.61 -12.78
CA GLY A 343 23.05 -29.30 -11.87
C GLY A 343 22.06 -30.24 -12.55
N GLN A 344 22.03 -30.33 -13.88
CA GLN A 344 21.13 -31.20 -14.61
C GLN A 344 21.64 -32.65 -14.63
N LEU A 345 20.70 -33.59 -14.51
CA LEU A 345 21.00 -35.02 -14.64
C LEU A 345 21.21 -35.37 -16.12
N LEU A 346 22.39 -35.86 -16.46
CA LEU A 346 22.83 -36.20 -17.81
C LEU A 346 23.20 -37.67 -17.91
N SER A 347 22.84 -38.32 -19.02
CA SER A 347 23.33 -39.66 -19.34
C SER A 347 24.69 -39.54 -20.00
N VAL A 348 25.70 -40.25 -19.43
CA VAL A 348 27.05 -40.30 -19.96
C VAL A 348 27.46 -41.77 -20.21
N ARG A 349 28.22 -41.98 -21.25
CA ARG A 349 28.79 -43.32 -21.60
C ARG A 349 30.23 -43.36 -21.13
N ASN A 350 30.54 -44.25 -20.20
CA ASN A 350 31.91 -44.52 -19.83
C ASN A 350 32.69 -45.05 -21.06
N LEU A 351 33.81 -44.46 -21.39
CA LEU A 351 34.57 -44.81 -22.60
C LEU A 351 35.33 -46.13 -22.46
N GLN A 352 35.62 -46.57 -21.24
CA GLN A 352 36.31 -47.82 -20.97
C GLN A 352 35.34 -49.01 -20.94
N SER A 353 34.30 -48.93 -20.08
CA SER A 353 33.36 -50.04 -19.90
C SER A 353 32.19 -50.03 -20.89
N LYS A 354 32.01 -48.96 -21.68
CA LYS A 354 30.88 -48.72 -22.60
C LYS A 354 29.52 -48.63 -21.89
N SER A 355 29.48 -48.71 -20.57
CA SER A 355 28.25 -48.59 -19.77
C SER A 355 27.72 -47.18 -19.76
N VAL A 356 26.40 -47.04 -19.72
CA VAL A 356 25.71 -45.73 -19.60
C VAL A 356 25.37 -45.50 -18.14
N VAL A 357 25.77 -44.35 -17.62
CA VAL A 357 25.53 -43.91 -16.24
C VAL A 357 24.84 -42.57 -16.24
N LYS A 358 23.93 -42.36 -15.31
CA LYS A 358 23.35 -41.04 -15.05
C LYS A 358 24.23 -40.29 -14.05
N ALA A 359 24.62 -39.09 -14.39
CA ALA A 359 25.46 -38.22 -13.57
C ALA A 359 24.97 -36.79 -13.62
N THR A 360 25.20 -36.02 -12.57
CA THR A 360 24.85 -34.62 -12.47
C THR A 360 25.96 -33.73 -13.04
N VAL A 361 25.64 -32.80 -13.88
CA VAL A 361 26.61 -31.84 -14.46
C VAL A 361 27.12 -30.92 -13.34
N HIS A 362 28.42 -30.97 -13.09
CA HIS A 362 29.08 -30.08 -12.12
C HIS A 362 29.67 -28.84 -12.79
N ASP A 363 30.44 -29.02 -13.84
CA ASP A 363 31.02 -27.97 -14.66
C ASP A 363 31.08 -28.35 -16.14
N SER A 364 31.76 -27.57 -16.99
CA SER A 364 31.86 -27.80 -18.44
C SER A 364 32.61 -29.09 -18.85
N ARG A 365 33.27 -29.76 -17.90
CA ARG A 365 34.09 -30.96 -18.15
C ARG A 365 33.83 -32.08 -17.16
N THR A 366 33.12 -31.82 -16.05
CA THR A 366 32.96 -32.75 -14.93
C THR A 366 31.51 -33.07 -14.70
N VAL A 367 31.22 -34.35 -14.57
CA VAL A 367 29.91 -34.86 -14.13
C VAL A 367 30.08 -35.76 -12.92
N MET A 368 29.18 -35.65 -11.96
CA MET A 368 29.25 -36.40 -10.70
C MET A 368 28.15 -37.44 -10.60
N VAL A 369 28.52 -38.64 -10.14
CA VAL A 369 27.56 -39.68 -9.75
C VAL A 369 27.38 -39.63 -8.25
N ASN A 370 26.13 -39.49 -7.81
CA ASN A 370 25.77 -39.55 -6.41
C ASN A 370 25.54 -41.00 -5.95
#